data_3d4879840ce79be409f658c9331f1a33
#
_entry.id   3d4879840ce79be409f658c9331f1a33
#
_cell.length_a   1.000
_cell.length_b   1.000
_cell.length_c   1.000
_cell.angle_alpha   90.00
_cell.angle_beta   90.00
_cell.angle_gamma   90.00
#
_symmetry.space_group_name_H-M   'P 1'
#
loop_
_entity.id
_entity.type
_entity.pdbx_description
1 polymer ?
#
loop_
_entity_poly.entity_id
_entity_poly.type
_entity_poly.pdbx_seq_one_letter_code
_entity_poly.pdbx_strand_id
1 'polypeptide(L)'
;MAGVVLDAPDVFGETTPFVVVAGWLGAKDRNLKKYTDELKAMGCCTLRSIQGSWDCFSPLSSGRREFARRLLTKAREARATMGMSKSPLYLMFMSNGGCWAHCTMTQFGMLDSGGEFEDLGAHVKGKVFDSSPAKMTLRNGPKV
;
A
#
# COMPACT_ATOMS: atom_id res chain seq x y z
N MET A 1 16.87 2.65 -0.06
CA MET A 1 15.62 1.87 -0.13
C MET A 1 14.65 2.43 0.89
N ALA A 2 13.51 2.92 0.47
CA ALA A 2 12.51 3.42 1.39
C ALA A 2 12.02 2.26 2.28
N GLY A 3 12.08 2.45 3.57
CA GLY A 3 11.63 1.46 4.54
C GLY A 3 10.11 1.38 4.62
N VAL A 4 9.62 0.27 5.12
CA VAL A 4 8.22 0.11 5.50
C VAL A 4 8.12 0.40 6.99
N VAL A 5 7.20 1.28 7.39
CA VAL A 5 7.00 1.70 8.78
C VAL A 5 5.61 1.29 9.25
N LEU A 6 5.59 0.55 10.35
CA LEU A 6 4.37 0.10 11.02
C LEU A 6 4.09 1.00 12.24
N ASP A 7 2.89 1.51 12.33
CA ASP A 7 2.36 2.23 13.50
C ASP A 7 1.04 1.60 13.96
N ALA A 8 0.86 1.50 15.27
CA ALA A 8 -0.37 0.95 15.85
C ALA A 8 -0.88 1.83 17.01
N PRO A 9 -2.19 1.89 17.24
CA PRO A 9 -2.74 2.46 18.46
C PRO A 9 -2.41 1.57 19.66
N ASP A 10 -2.58 2.09 20.88
CA ASP A 10 -2.26 1.35 22.11
C ASP A 10 -3.10 0.08 22.28
N VAL A 11 -4.33 0.10 21.76
CA VAL A 11 -5.25 -1.04 21.79
C VAL A 11 -5.68 -1.39 20.37
N PHE A 12 -5.49 -2.63 19.98
CA PHE A 12 -5.88 -3.15 18.68
C PHE A 12 -6.22 -4.66 18.76
N GLY A 13 -6.91 -5.16 17.74
CA GLY A 13 -7.31 -6.56 17.63
C GLY A 13 -7.93 -6.88 16.27
N GLU A 14 -8.60 -8.00 16.15
CA GLU A 14 -9.17 -8.48 14.88
C GLU A 14 -10.21 -7.55 14.24
N THR A 15 -10.83 -6.67 15.02
CA THR A 15 -11.81 -5.70 14.51
C THR A 15 -11.19 -4.34 14.18
N THR A 16 -9.92 -4.12 14.53
CA THR A 16 -9.20 -2.89 14.26
C THR A 16 -8.89 -2.79 12.77
N PRO A 17 -9.22 -1.68 12.10
CA PRO A 17 -8.84 -1.50 10.70
C PRO A 17 -7.34 -1.46 10.52
N PHE A 18 -6.84 -2.13 9.49
CA PHE A 18 -5.45 -2.10 9.08
C PHE A 18 -5.34 -1.39 7.74
N VAL A 19 -4.57 -0.31 7.67
CA VAL A 19 -4.44 0.53 6.49
C VAL A 19 -3.02 0.44 5.93
N VAL A 20 -2.89 -0.04 4.71
CA VAL A 20 -1.62 -0.02 3.97
C VAL A 20 -1.58 1.24 3.12
N VAL A 21 -0.57 2.07 3.34
CA VAL A 21 -0.41 3.35 2.66
C VAL A 21 0.78 3.27 1.69
N ALA A 22 0.49 3.26 0.40
CA ALA A 22 1.49 3.43 -0.65
C ALA A 22 1.66 4.92 -0.94
N GLY A 23 2.82 5.47 -0.56
CA GLY A 23 3.11 6.89 -0.68
C GLY A 23 3.46 7.32 -2.10
N TRP A 24 3.60 8.63 -2.28
CA TRP A 24 4.00 9.19 -3.57
C TRP A 24 5.52 9.15 -3.76
N LEU A 25 5.92 9.16 -5.00
CA LEU A 25 7.33 9.21 -5.38
C LEU A 25 8.01 10.47 -4.83
N GLY A 26 9.15 10.29 -4.18
CA GLY A 26 9.93 11.37 -3.61
C GLY A 26 9.40 11.93 -2.28
N ALA A 27 8.33 11.35 -1.74
CA ALA A 27 7.86 11.72 -0.41
C ALA A 27 8.92 11.39 0.65
N LYS A 28 9.02 12.24 1.65
CA LYS A 28 9.79 11.92 2.86
C LYS A 28 8.86 11.24 3.86
N ASP A 29 9.40 10.33 4.66
CA ASP A 29 8.62 9.61 5.68
C ASP A 29 7.80 10.56 6.57
N ARG A 30 8.39 11.68 6.99
CA ARG A 30 7.71 12.71 7.79
C ARG A 30 6.43 13.26 7.14
N ASN A 31 6.34 13.22 5.82
CA ASN A 31 5.17 13.72 5.10
C ASN A 31 4.03 12.69 5.16
N LEU A 32 4.35 11.41 4.97
CA LEU A 32 3.38 10.32 5.11
C LEU A 32 2.95 10.13 6.56
N LYS A 33 3.87 10.34 7.50
CA LYS A 33 3.59 10.22 8.93
C LYS A 33 2.40 11.06 9.38
N LYS A 34 2.21 12.25 8.82
CA LYS A 34 1.05 13.10 9.14
C LYS A 34 -0.28 12.38 8.87
N TYR A 35 -0.38 11.71 7.72
CA TYR A 35 -1.58 10.95 7.36
C TYR A 35 -1.77 9.72 8.24
N THR A 36 -0.69 8.99 8.52
CA THR A 36 -0.78 7.80 9.36
C THR A 36 -1.00 8.14 10.83
N ASP A 37 -0.54 9.28 11.32
CA ASP A 37 -0.86 9.78 12.67
C ASP A 37 -2.37 10.07 12.80
N GLU A 38 -3.01 10.65 11.79
CA GLU A 38 -4.46 10.87 11.76
C GLU A 38 -5.23 9.53 11.75
N LEU A 39 -4.81 8.58 10.91
CA LEU A 39 -5.42 7.26 10.88
C LEU A 39 -5.25 6.53 12.20
N LYS A 40 -4.08 6.64 12.83
CA LYS A 40 -3.82 6.08 14.16
C LYS A 40 -4.71 6.72 15.22
N ALA A 41 -4.89 8.04 15.18
CA ALA A 41 -5.80 8.75 16.08
C ALA A 41 -7.26 8.29 15.89
N MET A 42 -7.64 7.84 14.71
CA MET A 42 -8.93 7.22 14.42
C MET A 42 -9.02 5.75 14.85
N GLY A 43 -7.97 5.19 15.42
CA GLY A 43 -7.94 3.81 15.91
C GLY A 43 -7.46 2.78 14.89
N CYS A 44 -6.83 3.19 13.79
CA CYS A 44 -6.30 2.29 12.77
C CYS A 44 -4.85 1.88 13.04
N CYS A 45 -4.50 0.64 12.72
CA CYS A 45 -3.12 0.26 12.49
C CYS A 45 -2.71 0.68 11.08
N THR A 46 -1.49 1.14 10.89
CA THR A 46 -1.02 1.64 9.60
C THR A 46 0.33 1.05 9.22
N LEU A 47 0.48 0.75 7.94
CA LEU A 47 1.74 0.35 7.34
C LEU A 47 1.99 1.28 6.16
N ARG A 48 3.01 2.14 6.23
CA ARG A 48 3.33 3.08 5.16
C ARG A 48 4.65 2.75 4.48
N SER A 49 4.71 3.00 3.19
CA SER A 49 5.91 2.84 2.39
C SER A 49 5.99 3.88 1.27
N ILE A 50 7.21 4.27 0.95
CA ILE A 50 7.52 5.19 -0.14
C ILE A 50 8.16 4.40 -1.27
N GLN A 51 7.65 4.60 -2.49
CA GLN A 51 8.25 4.08 -3.70
C GLN A 51 9.51 4.87 -4.05
N GLY A 52 10.64 4.18 -4.24
CA GLY A 52 11.85 4.78 -4.78
C GLY A 52 11.76 4.98 -6.29
N SER A 53 12.68 5.79 -6.85
CA SER A 53 12.72 6.05 -8.29
C SER A 53 12.86 4.78 -9.12
N TRP A 54 13.65 3.83 -8.67
CA TRP A 54 13.81 2.54 -9.34
C TRP A 54 12.53 1.72 -9.35
N ASP A 55 11.79 1.73 -8.24
CA ASP A 55 10.53 1.00 -8.11
C ASP A 55 9.47 1.52 -9.11
N CYS A 56 9.50 2.82 -9.43
CA CYS A 56 8.56 3.45 -10.36
C CYS A 56 9.00 3.39 -11.83
N PHE A 57 10.28 3.62 -12.08
CA PHE A 57 10.81 3.88 -13.43
C PHE A 57 11.69 2.74 -13.96
N SER A 58 11.74 1.61 -13.30
CA SER A 58 12.42 0.43 -13.86
C SER A 58 11.85 0.15 -15.26
N PRO A 59 12.71 0.06 -16.30
CA PRO A 59 12.26 -0.24 -17.65
C PRO A 59 11.59 -1.61 -17.76
N LEU A 60 11.89 -2.48 -16.81
CA LEU A 60 11.22 -3.75 -16.64
C LEU A 60 10.17 -3.59 -15.53
N SER A 61 9.02 -4.19 -15.68
CA SER A 61 7.97 -4.18 -14.63
C SER A 61 8.41 -4.82 -13.31
N SER A 62 9.60 -5.42 -13.28
CA SER A 62 10.20 -6.10 -12.13
C SER A 62 10.33 -5.21 -10.89
N GLY A 63 10.81 -3.97 -11.03
CA GLY A 63 10.97 -3.06 -9.88
C GLY A 63 9.63 -2.72 -9.23
N ARG A 64 8.62 -2.40 -10.03
CA ARG A 64 7.26 -2.09 -9.55
C ARG A 64 6.60 -3.32 -8.92
N ARG A 65 6.76 -4.47 -9.54
CA ARG A 65 6.23 -5.73 -9.04
C ARG A 65 6.89 -6.10 -7.71
N GLU A 66 8.19 -5.96 -7.60
CA GLU A 66 8.94 -6.25 -6.38
C GLU A 66 8.55 -5.29 -5.24
N PHE A 67 8.34 -4.01 -5.52
CA PHE A 67 7.82 -3.07 -4.53
C PHE A 67 6.44 -3.50 -4.02
N ALA A 68 5.52 -3.81 -4.93
CA ALA A 68 4.17 -4.24 -4.55
C ALA A 68 4.21 -5.54 -3.72
N ARG A 69 5.03 -6.52 -4.11
CA ARG A 69 5.22 -7.76 -3.34
C ARG A 69 5.79 -7.49 -1.96
N ARG A 70 6.81 -6.67 -1.86
CA ARG A 70 7.43 -6.30 -0.57
C ARG A 70 6.42 -5.63 0.36
N LEU A 71 5.64 -4.69 -0.16
CA LEU A 71 4.62 -4.00 0.62
C LEU A 71 3.54 -4.97 1.12
N LEU A 72 3.01 -5.81 0.25
CA LEU A 72 1.98 -6.80 0.62
C LEU A 72 2.53 -7.90 1.53
N THR A 73 3.78 -8.35 1.33
CA THR A 73 4.45 -9.30 2.22
C THR A 73 4.57 -8.72 3.63
N LYS A 74 5.01 -7.48 3.75
CA LYS A 74 5.12 -6.81 5.06
C LYS A 74 3.77 -6.60 5.72
N ALA A 75 2.74 -6.28 4.97
CA ALA A 75 1.38 -6.19 5.49
C ALA A 75 0.89 -7.56 6.03
N ARG A 76 1.13 -8.64 5.30
CA ARG A 76 0.79 -10.01 5.73
C ARG A 76 1.51 -10.37 7.02
N GLU A 77 2.82 -10.18 7.07
CA GLU A 77 3.66 -10.48 8.24
C GLU A 77 3.24 -9.68 9.47
N ALA A 78 3.06 -8.36 9.31
CA ALA A 78 2.65 -7.48 10.41
C ALA A 78 1.28 -7.87 10.97
N ARG A 79 0.30 -8.12 10.12
CA ARG A 79 -1.05 -8.53 10.55
C ARG A 79 -1.01 -9.87 11.28
N ALA A 80 -0.23 -10.84 10.79
CA ALA A 80 -0.09 -12.13 11.45
C ALA A 80 0.56 -11.99 12.83
N THR A 81 1.66 -11.24 12.94
CA THR A 81 2.38 -11.00 14.19
C THR A 81 1.51 -10.27 15.22
N MET A 82 0.65 -9.37 14.78
CA MET A 82 -0.24 -8.58 15.65
C MET A 82 -1.56 -9.29 15.98
N GLY A 83 -1.79 -10.51 15.52
CA GLY A 83 -3.06 -11.22 15.71
C GLY A 83 -4.21 -10.58 14.93
N MET A 84 -3.93 -9.94 13.81
CA MET A 84 -4.87 -9.18 13.00
C MET A 84 -5.12 -9.80 11.61
N SER A 85 -4.83 -11.07 11.42
CA SER A 85 -4.95 -11.71 10.10
C SER A 85 -6.35 -11.64 9.49
N LYS A 86 -7.38 -11.53 10.32
CA LYS A 86 -8.78 -11.38 9.89
C LYS A 86 -9.31 -9.94 9.96
N SER A 87 -8.50 -8.98 10.39
CA SER A 87 -8.94 -7.59 10.51
C SER A 87 -9.30 -7.01 9.14
N PRO A 88 -10.22 -6.02 9.09
CA PRO A 88 -10.52 -5.35 7.84
C PRO A 88 -9.29 -4.61 7.32
N LEU A 89 -8.98 -4.84 6.04
CA LEU A 89 -7.83 -4.28 5.35
C LEU A 89 -8.29 -3.17 4.40
N TYR A 90 -7.61 -2.04 4.47
CA TYR A 90 -7.79 -0.92 3.54
C TYR A 90 -6.47 -0.61 2.85
N LEU A 91 -6.54 -0.27 1.58
CA LEU A 91 -5.38 0.13 0.78
C LEU A 91 -5.54 1.61 0.41
N MET A 92 -4.57 2.42 0.78
CA MET A 92 -4.54 3.84 0.46
C MET A 92 -3.40 4.12 -0.52
N PHE A 93 -3.75 4.67 -1.67
CA PHE A 93 -2.83 4.95 -2.75
C PHE A 93 -2.73 6.47 -2.94
N MET A 94 -1.52 6.99 -2.75
CA MET A 94 -1.29 8.44 -2.75
C MET A 94 -0.55 8.88 -4.00
N SER A 95 -1.16 9.80 -4.75
CA SER A 95 -0.58 10.43 -5.94
C SER A 95 -0.14 9.40 -7.00
N ASN A 96 0.80 9.76 -7.84
CA ASN A 96 1.28 8.89 -8.92
C ASN A 96 1.97 7.62 -8.41
N GLY A 97 2.80 7.72 -7.38
CA GLY A 97 3.49 6.57 -6.80
C GLY A 97 2.53 5.51 -6.27
N GLY A 98 1.52 5.94 -5.52
CA GLY A 98 0.46 5.04 -5.04
C GLY A 98 -0.36 4.46 -6.18
N CYS A 99 -0.71 5.28 -7.18
CA CYS A 99 -1.44 4.81 -8.35
C CYS A 99 -0.66 3.73 -9.12
N TRP A 100 0.65 3.89 -9.29
CA TRP A 100 1.50 2.87 -9.90
C TRP A 100 1.50 1.56 -9.12
N ALA A 101 1.54 1.63 -7.78
CA ALA A 101 1.43 0.44 -6.94
C ALA A 101 0.09 -0.28 -7.16
N HIS A 102 -1.02 0.46 -7.18
CA HIS A 102 -2.34 -0.10 -7.46
C HIS A 102 -2.41 -0.75 -8.85
N CYS A 103 -1.95 -0.06 -9.88
CA CYS A 103 -1.94 -0.58 -11.25
C CYS A 103 -1.14 -1.88 -11.35
N THR A 104 0.01 -1.95 -10.66
CA THR A 104 0.84 -3.15 -10.62
C THR A 104 0.13 -4.31 -9.92
N MET A 105 -0.46 -4.06 -8.77
CA MET A 105 -1.23 -5.09 -8.05
C MET A 105 -2.37 -5.64 -8.90
N THR A 106 -3.07 -4.77 -9.62
CA THR A 106 -4.16 -5.15 -10.53
C THR A 106 -3.68 -5.90 -11.75
N GLN A 107 -2.62 -5.42 -12.39
CA GLN A 107 -2.04 -6.04 -13.59
C GLN A 107 -1.61 -7.48 -13.35
N PHE A 108 -1.05 -7.75 -12.19
CA PHE A 108 -0.58 -9.08 -11.81
C PHE A 108 -1.60 -9.89 -11.02
N GLY A 109 -2.84 -9.39 -10.83
CA GLY A 109 -3.89 -10.06 -10.09
C GLY A 109 -3.48 -10.45 -8.66
N MET A 110 -2.64 -9.64 -8.01
CA MET A 110 -1.96 -10.05 -6.77
C MET A 110 -2.91 -10.33 -5.62
N LEU A 111 -4.02 -9.59 -5.55
CA LEU A 111 -5.04 -9.69 -4.49
C LEU A 111 -6.28 -10.46 -4.93
N ASP A 112 -6.31 -10.93 -6.18
CA ASP A 112 -7.45 -11.64 -6.75
C ASP A 112 -7.45 -13.11 -6.31
N SER A 113 -8.55 -13.78 -6.53
CA SER A 113 -8.65 -15.24 -6.35
C SER A 113 -7.61 -15.95 -7.21
N GLY A 114 -6.81 -16.81 -6.60
CA GLY A 114 -5.67 -17.48 -7.23
C GLY A 114 -4.39 -16.62 -7.30
N GLY A 115 -4.43 -15.38 -6.84
CA GLY A 115 -3.27 -14.50 -6.78
C GLY A 115 -2.34 -14.79 -5.59
N GLU A 116 -1.12 -14.26 -5.65
CA GLU A 116 -0.08 -14.49 -4.63
C GLU A 116 -0.50 -14.03 -3.22
N PHE A 117 -1.37 -13.01 -3.14
CA PHE A 117 -1.87 -12.43 -1.89
C PHE A 117 -3.40 -12.53 -1.79
N GLU A 118 -3.97 -13.61 -2.30
CA GLU A 118 -5.42 -13.90 -2.20
C GLU A 118 -5.92 -13.82 -0.75
N ASP A 119 -5.12 -14.28 0.20
CA ASP A 119 -5.43 -14.22 1.63
C ASP A 119 -5.62 -12.79 2.12
N LEU A 120 -4.81 -11.84 1.66
CA LEU A 120 -5.01 -10.42 1.95
C LEU A 120 -6.22 -9.87 1.19
N GLY A 121 -6.36 -10.23 -0.07
CA GLY A 121 -7.45 -9.79 -0.94
C GLY A 121 -8.82 -10.10 -0.36
N ALA A 122 -8.97 -11.24 0.29
CA ALA A 122 -10.21 -11.66 0.97
C ALA A 122 -10.66 -10.69 2.09
N HIS A 123 -9.73 -9.93 2.67
CA HIS A 123 -10.00 -8.99 3.76
C HIS A 123 -10.02 -7.52 3.33
N VAL A 124 -9.74 -7.22 2.07
CA VAL A 124 -9.80 -5.84 1.55
C VAL A 124 -11.24 -5.36 1.55
N LYS A 125 -11.51 -4.32 2.34
CA LYS A 125 -12.84 -3.71 2.48
C LYS A 125 -12.97 -2.42 1.68
N GLY A 126 -11.86 -1.80 1.31
CA GLY A 126 -11.88 -0.58 0.52
C GLY A 126 -10.51 -0.17 0.03
N LYS A 127 -10.54 0.66 -1.01
CA LYS A 127 -9.36 1.31 -1.58
C LYS A 127 -9.59 2.81 -1.59
N VAL A 128 -8.62 3.57 -1.13
CA VAL A 128 -8.65 5.03 -1.09
C VAL A 128 -7.60 5.57 -2.05
N PHE A 129 -8.00 6.49 -2.90
CA PHE A 129 -7.11 7.16 -3.85
C PHE A 129 -7.05 8.65 -3.49
N ASP A 130 -5.90 9.09 -3.03
CA ASP A 130 -5.68 10.51 -2.72
C ASP A 130 -4.77 11.12 -3.77
N SER A 131 -5.31 12.11 -4.50
CA SER A 131 -4.61 12.81 -5.58
C SER A 131 -4.04 11.88 -6.67
N SER A 132 -4.56 10.67 -6.75
CA SER A 132 -4.18 9.68 -7.76
C SER A 132 -4.97 9.89 -9.05
N PRO A 133 -4.37 9.77 -10.24
CA PRO A 133 -5.10 9.83 -11.49
C PRO A 133 -6.19 8.75 -11.55
N ALA A 134 -7.40 9.12 -11.91
CA ALA A 134 -8.53 8.18 -12.00
C ALA A 134 -8.33 7.12 -13.08
N LYS A 135 -7.53 7.42 -14.10
CA LYS A 135 -7.24 6.52 -15.21
C LYS A 135 -5.80 6.75 -15.70
N MET A 136 -4.96 5.77 -15.52
CA MET A 136 -3.62 5.76 -16.11
C MET A 136 -3.67 5.02 -17.44
N THR A 137 -3.61 5.75 -18.52
CA THR A 137 -3.39 5.21 -19.86
C THR A 137 -1.99 5.57 -20.31
N LEU A 138 -1.46 4.89 -21.33
CA LEU A 138 -0.19 5.28 -21.99
C LEU A 138 -0.21 6.74 -22.46
N ARG A 139 -1.41 7.30 -22.63
CA ARG A 139 -1.65 8.69 -23.05
C ARG A 139 -1.54 9.68 -21.90
N ASN A 140 -1.79 9.25 -20.64
CA ASN A 140 -1.83 10.06 -19.43
C ASN A 140 -0.71 9.70 -18.45
N GLY A 141 0.12 8.72 -18.79
CA GLY A 141 1.34 8.42 -18.06
C GLY A 141 2.35 9.57 -18.17
N PRO A 142 3.37 9.61 -17.29
CA PRO A 142 4.40 10.62 -17.41
C PRO A 142 4.95 10.57 -18.84
N LYS A 143 4.88 11.69 -19.52
CA LYS A 143 5.56 11.82 -20.79
C LYS A 143 7.05 11.71 -20.49
N VAL A 144 7.63 10.62 -20.89
CA VAL A 144 9.08 10.42 -20.85
C VAL A 144 9.70 11.36 -21.85
#